data_b4101a10ba2c016dff81097e056b77fc
#
_entry.id   b4101a10ba2c016dff81097e056b77fc
#
_cell.length_a   1.000
_cell.length_b   1.000
_cell.length_c   1.000
_cell.angle_alpha   90.00
_cell.angle_beta   90.00
_cell.angle_gamma   90.00
#
_symmetry.space_group_name_H-M   'P 1'
#
loop_
_entity.id
_entity.type
_entity.pdbx_description
1 polymer ?
#
loop_
_entity_poly.entity_id
_entity_poly.type
_entity_poly.pdbx_seq_one_letter_code
_entity_poly.pdbx_strand_id
1 'polypeptide(L)'
;MKKLEELYPGVGKDVLIKGIKINSKEVEDGDLFVCTMGVTADRHDFIPDAKAHGAAALVVSKDITDPDIPVIKVPDTNRELPYLCQKFYDYPDKTLKMIGVTGTDGKTSTTTIIQTLIGSDECGYIGTNGRSCAKFKGDNPNTTPDAQFMYLYLDEFVRFGCQ
;
A
#
# COMPACT_ATOMS: atom_id res chain seq x y z
N MET A 1 8.16 -8.37 4.96
CA MET A 1 9.49 -7.73 4.80
C MET A 1 10.14 -8.24 3.55
N LYS A 2 10.79 -7.35 2.76
CA LYS A 2 11.49 -7.72 1.51
C LYS A 2 12.80 -6.96 1.38
N LYS A 3 13.79 -7.53 0.71
CA LYS A 3 15.01 -6.81 0.36
C LYS A 3 14.71 -5.74 -0.69
N LEU A 4 15.35 -4.58 -0.59
CA LEU A 4 15.20 -3.51 -1.58
C LEU A 4 15.58 -3.99 -3.00
N GLU A 5 16.57 -4.86 -3.12
CA GLU A 5 16.99 -5.48 -4.37
C GLU A 5 15.89 -6.35 -5.03
N GLU A 6 15.02 -6.97 -4.23
CA GLU A 6 13.86 -7.71 -4.76
C GLU A 6 12.81 -6.76 -5.34
N LEU A 7 12.68 -5.57 -4.76
CA LEU A 7 11.75 -4.54 -5.24
C LEU A 7 12.32 -3.80 -6.46
N TYR A 8 13.58 -3.44 -6.40
CA TYR A 8 14.30 -2.66 -7.42
C TYR A 8 15.66 -3.32 -7.72
N PRO A 9 15.71 -4.24 -8.69
CA PRO A 9 16.96 -4.90 -9.08
C PRO A 9 18.03 -3.91 -9.56
N GLY A 10 19.25 -4.09 -9.12
CA GLY A 10 20.39 -3.25 -9.50
C GLY A 10 20.68 -2.06 -8.57
N VAL A 11 19.91 -1.89 -7.51
CA VAL A 11 20.16 -0.82 -6.51
C VAL A 11 21.40 -1.12 -5.65
N GLY A 12 21.80 -2.40 -5.56
CA GLY A 12 23.10 -2.81 -5.02
C GLY A 12 23.32 -2.60 -3.51
N LYS A 13 22.25 -2.30 -2.74
CA LYS A 13 22.32 -2.17 -1.29
C LYS A 13 21.45 -3.22 -0.62
N ASP A 14 22.03 -3.96 0.33
CA ASP A 14 21.32 -4.98 1.13
C ASP A 14 20.50 -4.29 2.23
N VAL A 15 19.40 -3.64 1.84
CA VAL A 15 18.48 -2.95 2.74
C VAL A 15 17.21 -3.75 2.85
N LEU A 16 16.77 -4.05 4.08
CA LEU A 16 15.52 -4.74 4.37
C LEU A 16 14.40 -3.72 4.55
N ILE A 17 13.37 -3.81 3.71
CA ILE A 17 12.18 -2.96 3.77
C ILE A 17 11.10 -3.66 4.58
N LYS A 18 10.60 -2.97 5.61
CA LYS A 18 9.56 -3.48 6.52
C LYS A 18 8.14 -3.07 6.09
N GLY A 19 8.01 -1.89 5.49
CA GLY A 19 6.72 -1.35 5.01
C GLY A 19 6.90 -0.31 3.91
N ILE A 20 5.79 0.11 3.31
CA ILE A 20 5.73 1.19 2.32
C ILE A 20 4.88 2.31 2.90
N LYS A 21 5.40 3.53 2.91
CA LYS A 21 4.73 4.71 3.45
C LYS A 21 4.75 5.87 2.45
N ILE A 22 3.66 6.64 2.46
CA ILE A 22 3.54 7.90 1.70
C ILE A 22 3.35 9.11 2.60
N ASN A 23 3.11 8.90 3.89
CA ASN A 23 3.02 9.95 4.90
C ASN A 23 4.26 9.88 5.79
N SER A 24 5.07 10.95 5.81
CA SER A 24 6.33 11.00 6.58
C SER A 24 6.14 10.80 8.07
N LYS A 25 4.99 11.20 8.62
CA LYS A 25 4.64 11.03 10.06
C LYS A 25 4.31 9.59 10.45
N GLU A 26 4.01 8.74 9.46
CA GLU A 26 3.69 7.32 9.67
C GLU A 26 4.90 6.42 9.39
N VAL A 27 6.02 7.00 8.96
CA VAL A 27 7.25 6.28 8.69
C VAL A 27 7.80 5.72 9.99
N GLU A 28 8.18 4.46 9.94
CA GLU A 28 8.87 3.75 11.02
C GLU A 28 10.24 3.26 10.53
N ASP A 29 11.11 2.88 11.47
CA ASP A 29 12.43 2.37 11.14
C ASP A 29 12.39 1.18 10.18
N GLY A 30 13.05 1.30 9.05
CA GLY A 30 13.10 0.30 7.99
C GLY A 30 12.02 0.44 6.90
N ASP A 31 11.21 1.49 6.92
CA ASP A 31 10.20 1.73 5.87
C ASP A 31 10.79 2.34 4.59
N LEU A 32 10.17 2.03 3.47
CA LEU A 32 10.40 2.67 2.18
C LEU A 32 9.42 3.83 2.03
N PHE A 33 9.94 5.06 1.97
CA PHE A 33 9.13 6.25 1.78
C PHE A 33 8.98 6.58 0.29
N VAL A 34 7.72 6.68 -0.18
CA VAL A 34 7.40 7.01 -1.58
C VAL A 34 6.90 8.45 -1.68
N CYS A 35 7.66 9.29 -2.37
CA CYS A 35 7.36 10.71 -2.54
C CYS A 35 6.32 10.94 -3.64
N THR A 36 5.05 10.65 -3.35
CA THR A 36 3.95 10.85 -4.30
C THR A 36 3.61 12.33 -4.44
N MET A 37 3.15 12.71 -5.64
CA MET A 37 2.63 14.05 -5.93
C MET A 37 1.16 14.11 -5.57
N GLY A 38 0.80 14.85 -4.53
CA GLY A 38 -0.59 15.13 -4.16
C GLY A 38 -1.15 16.37 -4.87
N VAL A 39 -2.46 16.59 -4.78
CA VAL A 39 -3.11 17.79 -5.34
C VAL A 39 -2.66 19.06 -4.61
N THR A 40 -2.41 18.96 -3.31
CA THR A 40 -2.10 20.11 -2.43
C THR A 40 -0.68 20.10 -1.88
N ALA A 41 0.02 18.99 -1.96
CA ALA A 41 1.37 18.86 -1.39
C ALA A 41 2.23 17.92 -2.23
N ASP A 42 3.48 18.30 -2.39
CA ASP A 42 4.54 17.48 -2.95
C ASP A 42 5.26 16.74 -1.80
N ARG A 43 5.18 15.41 -1.79
CA ARG A 43 5.79 14.65 -0.69
C ARG A 43 7.32 14.58 -0.74
N HIS A 44 7.96 15.05 -1.80
CA HIS A 44 9.41 15.24 -1.81
C HIS A 44 9.87 16.25 -0.75
N ASP A 45 9.03 17.22 -0.39
CA ASP A 45 9.36 18.22 0.64
C ASP A 45 9.45 17.61 2.05
N PHE A 46 8.89 16.42 2.26
CA PHE A 46 8.89 15.71 3.54
C PHE A 46 9.98 14.64 3.67
N ILE A 47 10.93 14.57 2.74
CA ILE A 47 12.07 13.64 2.82
C ILE A 47 12.88 13.79 4.11
N PRO A 48 13.22 15.02 4.57
CA PRO A 48 13.93 15.18 5.84
C PRO A 48 13.17 14.61 7.04
N ASP A 49 11.86 14.80 7.07
CA ASP A 49 10.97 14.29 8.11
C ASP A 49 10.90 12.76 8.08
N ALA A 50 10.72 12.17 6.89
CA ALA A 50 10.70 10.72 6.70
C ALA A 50 12.04 10.06 7.12
N LYS A 51 13.17 10.68 6.82
CA LYS A 51 14.49 10.23 7.28
C LYS A 51 14.62 10.28 8.80
N ALA A 52 14.15 11.36 9.42
CA ALA A 52 14.16 11.51 10.87
C ALA A 52 13.33 10.43 11.59
N HIS A 53 12.28 9.92 10.94
CA HIS A 53 11.47 8.80 11.43
C HIS A 53 12.02 7.41 11.08
N GLY A 54 13.15 7.32 10.33
CA GLY A 54 13.82 6.04 10.07
C GLY A 54 13.54 5.42 8.71
N ALA A 55 13.17 6.24 7.70
CA ALA A 55 13.07 5.73 6.33
C ALA A 55 14.39 5.09 5.89
N ALA A 56 14.32 3.82 5.45
CA ALA A 56 15.50 3.05 5.01
C ALA A 56 15.85 3.28 3.54
N ALA A 57 14.89 3.74 2.73
CA ALA A 57 15.09 4.11 1.33
C ALA A 57 13.99 5.06 0.85
N LEU A 58 14.23 5.73 -0.27
CA LEU A 58 13.31 6.69 -0.89
C LEU A 58 12.96 6.26 -2.31
N VAL A 59 11.70 6.47 -2.74
CA VAL A 59 11.28 6.43 -4.14
C VAL A 59 10.83 7.83 -4.54
N VAL A 60 11.48 8.38 -5.55
CA VAL A 60 11.31 9.79 -5.97
C VAL A 60 11.06 9.91 -7.48
N SER A 61 10.41 10.99 -7.91
CA SER A 61 10.29 11.33 -9.33
C SER A 61 11.21 12.47 -9.76
N LYS A 62 11.86 13.13 -8.80
CA LYS A 62 12.79 14.24 -9.02
C LYS A 62 14.24 13.77 -8.99
N ASP A 63 15.15 14.61 -9.49
CA ASP A 63 16.60 14.40 -9.37
C ASP A 63 17.06 14.74 -7.95
N ILE A 64 16.99 13.73 -7.08
CA ILE A 64 17.38 13.81 -5.69
C ILE A 64 18.43 12.71 -5.44
N THR A 65 19.47 13.07 -4.72
CA THR A 65 20.49 12.15 -4.23
C THR A 65 20.61 12.29 -2.73
N ASP A 66 20.87 11.17 -2.05
CA ASP A 66 21.09 11.17 -0.62
C ASP A 66 22.31 10.28 -0.32
N PRO A 67 23.28 10.76 0.46
CA PRO A 67 24.49 9.98 0.77
C PRO A 67 24.25 8.85 1.77
N ASP A 68 23.20 8.97 2.60
CA ASP A 68 22.97 8.09 3.74
C ASP A 68 22.11 6.88 3.38
N ILE A 69 21.05 7.10 2.58
CA ILE A 69 20.08 6.06 2.23
C ILE A 69 19.90 5.91 0.70
N PRO A 70 19.52 4.73 0.20
CA PRO A 70 19.22 4.52 -1.21
C PRO A 70 18.10 5.42 -1.70
N VAL A 71 18.29 6.02 -2.87
CA VAL A 71 17.26 6.79 -3.58
C VAL A 71 16.98 6.13 -4.92
N ILE A 72 15.75 5.75 -5.13
CA ILE A 72 15.26 5.13 -6.37
C ILE A 72 14.48 6.18 -7.16
N LYS A 73 15.01 6.59 -8.31
CA LYS A 73 14.31 7.50 -9.20
C LYS A 73 13.41 6.74 -10.16
N VAL A 74 12.14 7.13 -10.22
CA VAL A 74 11.13 6.60 -11.15
C VAL A 74 10.49 7.74 -11.93
N PRO A 75 9.94 7.52 -13.13
CA PRO A 75 9.30 8.58 -13.92
C PRO A 75 8.08 9.21 -13.25
N ASP A 76 7.30 8.41 -12.50
CA ASP A 76 6.06 8.84 -11.85
C ASP A 76 5.81 7.99 -10.60
N THR A 77 5.97 8.58 -9.44
CA THR A 77 5.80 7.89 -8.15
C THR A 77 4.34 7.52 -7.86
N ASN A 78 3.36 8.25 -8.40
CA ASN A 78 1.95 7.94 -8.21
C ASN A 78 1.56 6.67 -8.99
N ARG A 79 2.13 6.49 -10.19
CA ARG A 79 1.95 5.27 -10.98
C ARG A 79 2.76 4.10 -10.45
N GLU A 80 3.94 4.36 -9.92
CA GLU A 80 4.82 3.34 -9.34
C GLU A 80 4.25 2.72 -8.08
N LEU A 81 3.62 3.52 -7.21
CA LEU A 81 3.15 3.10 -5.89
C LEU A 81 2.29 1.82 -5.92
N PRO A 82 1.25 1.67 -6.76
CA PRO A 82 0.45 0.44 -6.82
C PRO A 82 1.28 -0.80 -7.19
N TYR A 83 2.17 -0.70 -8.18
CA TYR A 83 3.03 -1.81 -8.62
C TYR A 83 4.04 -2.21 -7.56
N LEU A 84 4.61 -1.22 -6.87
CA LEU A 84 5.50 -1.43 -5.75
C LEU A 84 4.80 -2.17 -4.60
N CYS A 85 3.59 -1.72 -4.21
CA CYS A 85 2.79 -2.36 -3.18
C CYS A 85 2.39 -3.79 -3.59
N GLN A 86 1.95 -3.99 -4.83
CA GLN A 86 1.63 -5.30 -5.38
C GLN A 86 2.82 -6.27 -5.22
N LYS A 87 4.02 -5.83 -5.60
CA LYS A 87 5.25 -6.62 -5.51
C LYS A 87 5.68 -6.86 -4.05
N PHE A 88 5.53 -5.86 -3.20
CA PHE A 88 5.89 -5.94 -1.79
C PHE A 88 5.05 -6.98 -1.03
N TYR A 89 3.76 -7.09 -1.36
CA TYR A 89 2.82 -8.03 -0.75
C TYR A 89 2.63 -9.33 -1.54
N ASP A 90 3.55 -9.69 -2.45
CA ASP A 90 3.52 -10.94 -3.21
C ASP A 90 2.28 -11.16 -4.07
N TYR A 91 1.77 -10.06 -4.69
CA TYR A 91 0.67 -10.10 -5.65
C TYR A 91 -0.64 -10.70 -5.08
N PRO A 92 -1.18 -10.20 -3.96
CA PRO A 92 -2.38 -10.77 -3.34
C PRO A 92 -3.62 -10.67 -4.25
N ASP A 93 -3.66 -9.68 -5.13
CA ASP A 93 -4.69 -9.49 -6.15
C ASP A 93 -4.74 -10.60 -7.21
N LYS A 94 -3.66 -11.37 -7.38
CA LYS A 94 -3.62 -12.55 -8.25
C LYS A 94 -4.10 -13.82 -7.55
N THR A 95 -4.12 -13.81 -6.22
CA THR A 95 -4.58 -14.93 -5.40
C THR A 95 -6.08 -14.85 -5.14
N LEU A 96 -6.59 -13.61 -4.95
CA LEU A 96 -7.99 -13.34 -4.63
C LEU A 96 -8.83 -13.13 -5.89
N LYS A 97 -10.09 -13.57 -5.87
CA LYS A 97 -11.09 -13.20 -6.87
C LYS A 97 -11.67 -11.84 -6.52
N MET A 98 -11.29 -10.82 -7.26
CA MET A 98 -11.64 -9.43 -6.98
C MET A 98 -13.00 -9.05 -7.58
N ILE A 99 -13.89 -8.47 -6.76
CA ILE A 99 -15.16 -7.90 -7.20
C ILE A 99 -15.16 -6.41 -6.85
N GLY A 100 -15.17 -5.55 -7.87
CA GLY A 100 -15.24 -4.10 -7.73
C GLY A 100 -16.64 -3.59 -7.99
N VAL A 101 -17.18 -2.77 -7.05
CA VAL A 101 -18.49 -2.11 -7.21
C VAL A 101 -18.29 -0.60 -7.24
N THR A 102 -18.73 0.04 -8.33
CA THR A 102 -18.71 1.50 -8.49
C THR A 102 -20.12 2.04 -8.75
N GLY A 103 -20.31 3.34 -8.53
CA GLY A 103 -21.59 4.02 -8.73
C GLY A 103 -21.75 5.18 -7.77
N THR A 104 -22.76 6.03 -7.99
CA THR A 104 -23.15 7.12 -7.08
C THR A 104 -23.75 6.57 -5.80
N ASP A 105 -24.68 5.63 -5.93
CA ASP A 105 -25.45 5.03 -4.83
C ASP A 105 -25.34 3.50 -4.84
N GLY A 106 -25.70 2.86 -3.74
CA GLY A 106 -25.84 1.41 -3.62
C GLY A 106 -24.53 0.63 -3.48
N LYS A 107 -23.34 1.25 -3.59
CA LYS A 107 -22.05 0.55 -3.48
C LYS A 107 -21.96 -0.29 -2.20
N THR A 108 -22.15 0.36 -1.06
CA THR A 108 -22.04 -0.29 0.25
C THR A 108 -23.06 -1.42 0.43
N SER A 109 -24.32 -1.18 0.03
CA SER A 109 -25.38 -2.20 0.13
C SER A 109 -25.04 -3.41 -0.76
N THR A 110 -24.64 -3.18 -2.01
CA THR A 110 -24.30 -4.25 -2.94
C THR A 110 -23.13 -5.08 -2.45
N THR A 111 -22.05 -4.43 -2.00
CA THR A 111 -20.86 -5.15 -1.50
C THR A 111 -21.16 -5.92 -0.20
N THR A 112 -22.00 -5.37 0.69
CA THR A 112 -22.44 -6.07 1.90
C THR A 112 -23.30 -7.30 1.56
N ILE A 113 -24.21 -7.18 0.60
CA ILE A 113 -25.02 -8.31 0.12
C ILE A 113 -24.11 -9.40 -0.48
N ILE A 114 -23.17 -9.03 -1.33
CA ILE A 114 -22.20 -9.97 -1.93
C ILE A 114 -21.44 -10.72 -0.83
N GLN A 115 -20.87 -10.02 0.15
CA GLN A 115 -20.17 -10.66 1.27
C GLN A 115 -21.08 -11.61 2.05
N THR A 116 -22.36 -11.22 2.28
CA THR A 116 -23.33 -12.04 2.99
C THR A 116 -23.66 -13.33 2.20
N LEU A 117 -23.80 -13.24 0.89
CA LEU A 117 -24.13 -14.38 0.03
C LEU A 117 -22.97 -15.36 -0.13
N ILE A 118 -21.75 -14.86 -0.26
CA ILE A 118 -20.54 -15.70 -0.38
C ILE A 118 -20.19 -16.30 0.98
N GLY A 119 -20.39 -15.55 2.05
CA GLY A 119 -19.95 -15.87 3.40
C GLY A 119 -18.68 -15.14 3.79
N SER A 120 -18.65 -14.61 4.99
CA SER A 120 -17.50 -13.83 5.50
C SER A 120 -16.24 -14.67 5.72
N ASP A 121 -16.35 -16.00 5.75
CA ASP A 121 -15.20 -16.91 5.88
C ASP A 121 -14.33 -16.94 4.63
N GLU A 122 -14.96 -16.74 3.47
CA GLU A 122 -14.30 -16.78 2.15
C GLU A 122 -14.18 -15.40 1.50
N CYS A 123 -14.97 -14.42 1.94
CA CYS A 123 -15.09 -13.11 1.32
C CYS A 123 -14.61 -11.97 2.23
N GLY A 124 -13.53 -11.30 1.83
CA GLY A 124 -13.13 -10.03 2.41
C GLY A 124 -13.96 -8.86 1.86
N TYR A 125 -14.18 -7.85 2.68
CA TYR A 125 -14.85 -6.60 2.33
C TYR A 125 -13.94 -5.40 2.62
N ILE A 126 -13.89 -4.45 1.70
CA ILE A 126 -13.28 -3.14 1.88
C ILE A 126 -14.25 -2.08 1.37
N GLY A 127 -14.58 -1.10 2.19
CA GLY A 127 -15.50 -0.03 1.80
C GLY A 127 -15.78 0.97 2.92
N THR A 128 -16.89 1.70 2.81
CA THR A 128 -17.29 2.77 3.75
C THR A 128 -17.46 2.25 5.19
N ASN A 129 -17.91 1.01 5.35
CA ASN A 129 -18.09 0.39 6.68
C ASN A 129 -16.80 -0.24 7.24
N GLY A 130 -15.64 0.17 6.73
CA GLY A 130 -14.37 -0.39 7.14
C GLY A 130 -13.88 -1.53 6.25
N ARG A 131 -13.13 -2.46 6.83
CA ARG A 131 -12.68 -3.70 6.21
C ARG A 131 -13.00 -4.89 7.10
N SER A 132 -13.41 -6.00 6.53
CA SER A 132 -13.79 -7.17 7.32
C SER A 132 -13.70 -8.48 6.56
N CYS A 133 -13.45 -9.55 7.28
CA CYS A 133 -13.72 -10.94 6.94
C CYS A 133 -14.16 -11.66 8.21
N ALA A 134 -14.44 -12.97 8.19
CA ALA A 134 -14.93 -13.69 9.38
C ALA A 134 -14.02 -13.57 10.61
N LYS A 135 -12.71 -13.48 10.40
CA LYS A 135 -11.71 -13.48 11.49
C LYS A 135 -11.27 -12.09 11.91
N PHE A 136 -11.74 -11.06 11.23
CA PHE A 136 -11.21 -9.71 11.40
C PHE A 136 -12.24 -8.65 11.00
N LYS A 137 -12.27 -7.57 11.78
CA LYS A 137 -12.98 -6.33 11.45
C LYS A 137 -12.11 -5.16 11.86
N GLY A 138 -11.93 -4.19 10.96
CA GLY A 138 -11.14 -3.00 11.18
C GLY A 138 -11.71 -1.78 10.47
N ASP A 139 -11.26 -0.62 10.89
CA ASP A 139 -11.63 0.63 10.27
C ASP A 139 -10.93 0.83 8.92
N ASN A 140 -11.53 1.68 8.10
CA ASN A 140 -10.95 2.15 6.85
C ASN A 140 -11.14 3.67 6.78
N PRO A 141 -10.06 4.46 6.70
CA PRO A 141 -10.16 5.91 6.73
C PRO A 141 -10.91 6.48 5.52
N ASN A 142 -10.94 5.75 4.40
CA ASN A 142 -11.58 6.16 3.15
C ASN A 142 -12.40 5.02 2.56
N THR A 143 -13.48 5.32 1.84
CA THR A 143 -14.28 4.32 1.10
C THR A 143 -13.41 3.50 0.14
N THR A 144 -12.44 4.16 -0.50
CA THR A 144 -11.39 3.52 -1.31
C THR A 144 -10.06 3.91 -0.69
N PRO A 145 -9.32 2.99 -0.09
CA PRO A 145 -8.02 3.27 0.51
C PRO A 145 -6.95 3.55 -0.56
N ASP A 146 -5.91 4.27 -0.18
CA ASP A 146 -4.71 4.43 -1.00
C ASP A 146 -4.06 3.06 -1.28
N ALA A 147 -3.26 2.97 -2.34
CA ALA A 147 -2.70 1.70 -2.81
C ALA A 147 -1.94 0.93 -1.71
N GLN A 148 -1.19 1.63 -0.85
CA GLN A 148 -0.45 1.01 0.26
C GLN A 148 -1.37 0.28 1.23
N PHE A 149 -2.52 0.87 1.57
CA PHE A 149 -3.50 0.24 2.46
C PHE A 149 -4.30 -0.83 1.73
N MET A 150 -4.64 -0.60 0.45
CA MET A 150 -5.36 -1.59 -0.35
C MET A 150 -4.58 -2.91 -0.39
N TYR A 151 -3.30 -2.89 -0.78
CA TYR A 151 -2.49 -4.10 -0.87
C TYR A 151 -2.19 -4.74 0.49
N LEU A 152 -2.04 -3.93 1.55
CA LEU A 152 -1.95 -4.44 2.92
C LEU A 152 -3.21 -5.24 3.30
N TYR A 153 -4.39 -4.70 3.00
CA TYR A 153 -5.67 -5.36 3.31
C TYR A 153 -5.90 -6.61 2.47
N LEU A 154 -5.51 -6.61 1.20
CA LEU A 154 -5.57 -7.80 0.36
C LEU A 154 -4.64 -8.91 0.89
N ASP A 155 -3.44 -8.56 1.32
CA ASP A 155 -2.51 -9.51 1.96
C ASP A 155 -3.09 -10.07 3.27
N GLU A 156 -3.71 -9.23 4.11
CA GLU A 156 -4.44 -9.69 5.31
C GLU A 156 -5.53 -10.71 4.93
N PHE A 157 -6.32 -10.44 3.90
CA PHE A 157 -7.38 -11.35 3.46
C PHE A 157 -6.85 -12.69 2.96
N VAL A 158 -5.75 -12.70 2.21
CA VAL A 158 -5.07 -13.94 1.80
C VAL A 158 -4.63 -14.74 3.04
N ARG A 159 -4.00 -14.08 4.02
CA ARG A 159 -3.55 -14.73 5.27
C ARG A 159 -4.71 -15.26 6.11
N PHE A 160 -5.87 -14.64 6.04
CA PHE A 160 -7.08 -15.10 6.75
C PHE A 160 -7.85 -16.17 5.98
N GLY A 161 -7.43 -16.51 4.76
CA GLY A 161 -8.00 -17.60 3.95
C GLY A 161 -9.16 -17.17 3.05
N CYS A 162 -9.34 -15.88 2.79
CA CYS A 162 -10.24 -15.40 1.74
C CYS A 162 -9.74 -15.85 0.35
N GLN A 163 -10.69 -15.95 -0.61
CA GLN A 163 -10.43 -16.48 -1.97
C GLN A 163 -10.75 -15.47 -3.08
#